data_2d6d507063848b9ab7c5e00fdcab556b
#
_entry.id   2d6d507063848b9ab7c5e00fdcab556b
#
_cell.length_a   1.000
_cell.length_b   1.000
_cell.length_c   1.000
_cell.angle_alpha   90.00
_cell.angle_beta   90.00
_cell.angle_gamma   90.00
#
_symmetry.space_group_name_H-M   'P 1'
#
loop_
_entity.id
_entity.type
_entity.pdbx_description
1 polymer ?
#
loop_
_entity_poly.entity_id
_entity_poly.type
_entity_poly.pdbx_seq_one_letter_code
_entity_poly.pdbx_strand_id
1 'polypeptide(L)'
;RDRDALRRGVRIAREIFEQPAYARFRGEEYYPGAECSSDAELDAFFRRDCHVNYEAVGTCRMGHDELAVVDDQLRVHGVEGLRVVDGAVMPRITTGDPNATIIMIAEKAADMMLNGGASRDLSSIHSKAKG
;
A
#
# COMPACT_ATOMS: atom_id res chain seq x y z
N ARG A 1 -7.50 2.99 16.37
CA ARG A 1 -6.54 2.09 15.69
C ARG A 1 -5.56 2.88 14.81
N ASP A 2 -6.02 3.64 13.82
CA ASP A 2 -5.12 4.33 12.88
C ASP A 2 -4.34 5.46 13.57
N ARG A 3 -4.99 6.25 14.44
CA ARG A 3 -4.31 7.26 15.26
C ARG A 3 -3.21 6.69 16.15
N ASP A 4 -3.45 5.52 16.76
CA ASP A 4 -2.44 4.87 17.59
C ASP A 4 -1.24 4.40 16.77
N ALA A 5 -1.48 3.94 15.53
CA ALA A 5 -0.43 3.59 14.60
C ALA A 5 0.41 4.82 14.20
N LEU A 6 -0.23 5.96 13.91
CA LEU A 6 0.45 7.21 13.59
C LEU A 6 1.29 7.73 14.76
N ARG A 7 0.73 7.75 16.01
CA ARG A 7 1.49 8.13 17.21
C ARG A 7 2.73 7.25 17.40
N ARG A 8 2.55 5.94 17.26
CA ARG A 8 3.68 5.00 17.34
C ARG A 8 4.71 5.24 16.23
N GLY A 9 4.26 5.52 15.01
CA GLY A 9 5.14 5.84 13.89
C GLY A 9 6.01 7.05 14.17
N VAL A 10 5.47 8.15 14.69
CA VAL A 10 6.24 9.35 15.08
C VAL A 10 7.27 9.00 16.15
N ARG A 11 6.89 8.24 17.19
CA ARG A 11 7.83 7.85 18.25
C ARG A 11 8.96 6.97 17.73
N ILE A 12 8.66 5.98 16.93
CA ILE A 12 9.67 5.11 16.30
C ILE A 12 10.60 5.93 15.39
N ALA A 13 10.07 6.88 14.61
CA ALA A 13 10.89 7.75 13.79
C ALA A 13 11.87 8.57 14.65
N ARG A 14 11.42 9.14 15.78
CA ARG A 14 12.28 9.86 16.74
C ARG A 14 13.37 8.95 17.28
N GLU A 15 13.03 7.74 17.76
CA GLU A 15 13.99 6.75 18.25
C GLU A 15 15.04 6.40 17.19
N ILE A 16 14.65 6.28 15.92
CA ILE A 16 15.58 6.01 14.82
C ILE A 16 16.53 7.20 14.62
N PHE A 17 16.00 8.42 14.57
CA PHE A 17 16.82 9.61 14.37
C PHE A 17 17.71 9.95 15.58
N GLU A 18 17.38 9.48 16.78
CA GLU A 18 18.22 9.61 17.98
C GLU A 18 19.45 8.68 17.97
N GLN A 19 19.51 7.70 17.08
CA GLN A 19 20.64 6.78 17.02
C GLN A 19 21.95 7.51 16.69
N PRO A 20 23.09 7.08 17.29
CA PRO A 20 24.40 7.74 17.09
C PRO A 20 24.83 7.88 15.63
N ALA A 21 24.41 6.95 14.77
CA ALA A 21 24.71 7.00 13.33
C ALA A 21 24.15 8.26 12.65
N TYR A 22 23.05 8.82 13.15
CA TYR A 22 22.44 10.04 12.63
C TYR A 22 22.99 11.33 13.26
N ALA A 23 23.73 11.27 14.37
CA ALA A 23 24.12 12.43 15.17
C ALA A 23 24.75 13.57 14.35
N ARG A 24 25.60 13.24 13.36
CA ARG A 24 26.27 14.21 12.48
C ARG A 24 25.37 14.84 11.42
N PHE A 25 24.20 14.26 11.17
CA PHE A 25 23.26 14.72 10.15
C PHE A 25 21.98 15.28 10.75
N ARG A 26 21.72 15.02 12.05
CA ARG A 26 20.52 15.42 12.75
C ARG A 26 20.59 16.88 13.17
N GLY A 27 19.61 17.67 12.78
CA GLY A 27 19.32 18.98 13.33
C GLY A 27 18.20 18.91 14.36
N GLU A 28 17.63 20.06 14.68
CA GLU A 28 16.41 20.16 15.48
C GLU A 28 15.22 19.56 14.71
N GLU A 29 14.29 18.95 15.45
CA GLU A 29 13.05 18.44 14.86
C GLU A 29 12.17 19.62 14.42
N TYR A 30 11.99 19.76 13.12
CA TYR A 30 11.18 20.83 12.53
C TYR A 30 9.69 20.50 12.52
N TYR A 31 9.33 19.20 12.33
CA TYR A 31 7.96 18.79 12.11
C TYR A 31 7.72 17.35 12.60
N PRO A 32 6.77 17.09 13.50
CA PRO A 32 5.82 18.04 14.14
C PRO A 32 6.42 19.02 15.14
N GLY A 33 7.68 18.92 15.51
CA GLY A 33 8.36 19.70 16.51
C GLY A 33 8.47 18.97 17.87
N ALA A 34 9.57 19.20 18.59
CA ALA A 34 9.86 18.52 19.84
C ALA A 34 8.82 18.79 20.95
N GLU A 35 8.12 19.92 20.87
CA GLU A 35 7.03 20.30 21.77
C GLU A 35 5.79 19.41 21.61
N CYS A 36 5.61 18.79 20.44
CA CYS A 36 4.48 17.90 20.17
C CYS A 36 4.77 16.48 20.65
N SER A 37 4.68 16.24 21.95
CA SER A 37 5.14 15.00 22.62
C SER A 37 4.03 14.12 23.18
N SER A 38 2.95 14.72 23.69
CA SER A 38 1.80 13.98 24.25
C SER A 38 0.90 13.41 23.16
N ASP A 39 0.09 12.41 23.54
CA ASP A 39 -0.92 11.84 22.64
C ASP A 39 -1.93 12.88 22.15
N ALA A 40 -2.32 13.82 23.01
CA ALA A 40 -3.27 14.87 22.68
C ALA A 40 -2.68 15.87 21.65
N GLU A 41 -1.42 16.25 21.80
CA GLU A 41 -0.70 17.14 20.90
C GLU A 41 -0.50 16.47 19.53
N LEU A 42 -0.04 15.21 19.52
CA LEU A 42 0.08 14.45 18.28
C LEU A 42 -1.29 14.30 17.57
N ASP A 43 -2.36 14.04 18.31
CA ASP A 43 -3.70 13.98 17.72
C ASP A 43 -4.17 15.32 17.14
N ALA A 44 -3.86 16.42 17.81
CA ALA A 44 -4.16 17.77 17.30
C ALA A 44 -3.34 18.06 16.03
N PHE A 45 -2.07 17.70 16.04
CA PHE A 45 -1.19 17.79 14.87
C PHE A 45 -1.75 16.99 13.70
N PHE A 46 -2.10 15.71 13.87
CA PHE A 46 -2.63 14.89 12.79
C PHE A 46 -3.93 15.44 12.19
N ARG A 47 -4.82 16.03 13.01
CA ARG A 47 -6.04 16.65 12.50
C ARG A 47 -5.77 17.88 11.65
N ARG A 48 -4.71 18.62 11.93
CA ARG A 48 -4.35 19.85 11.23
C ARG A 48 -3.53 19.56 9.98
N ASP A 49 -2.58 18.61 10.05
CA ASP A 49 -1.49 18.49 9.09
C ASP A 49 -1.39 17.11 8.41
N CYS A 50 -2.32 16.17 8.69
CA CYS A 50 -2.30 14.88 8.01
C CYS A 50 -2.86 15.02 6.60
N HIS A 51 -2.02 14.74 5.61
CA HIS A 51 -2.36 14.80 4.20
C HIS A 51 -2.45 13.39 3.59
N VAL A 52 -3.19 13.28 2.49
CA VAL A 52 -3.25 12.06 1.69
C VAL A 52 -1.94 11.90 0.93
N ASN A 53 -1.36 10.71 0.95
CA ASN A 53 -0.13 10.39 0.20
C ASN A 53 -0.41 10.00 -1.26
N TYR A 54 -1.60 10.31 -1.79
CA TYR A 54 -2.04 10.05 -3.17
C TYR A 54 -2.03 8.58 -3.60
N GLU A 55 -1.97 7.66 -2.65
CA GLU A 55 -1.93 6.21 -2.86
C GLU A 55 -3.28 5.56 -2.52
N ALA A 56 -4.33 6.04 -3.18
CA ALA A 56 -5.67 5.53 -2.96
C ALA A 56 -5.83 4.13 -3.56
N VAL A 57 -6.46 3.21 -2.79
CA VAL A 57 -6.79 1.86 -3.22
C VAL A 57 -8.24 1.52 -2.84
N GLY A 58 -8.81 0.48 -3.43
CA GLY A 58 -10.06 -0.14 -2.96
C GLY A 58 -11.35 0.46 -3.50
N THR A 59 -11.34 1.46 -4.37
CA THR A 59 -12.54 2.07 -4.93
C THR A 59 -13.30 1.15 -5.91
N CYS A 60 -12.60 0.18 -6.51
CA CYS A 60 -13.16 -0.90 -7.34
C CYS A 60 -12.72 -2.27 -6.83
N ARG A 61 -12.78 -2.47 -5.50
CA ARG A 61 -12.17 -3.63 -4.84
C ARG A 61 -12.65 -4.96 -5.41
N MET A 62 -11.73 -5.90 -5.49
CA MET A 62 -12.05 -7.28 -5.85
C MET A 62 -12.73 -8.02 -4.69
N GLY A 63 -13.57 -8.99 -5.00
CA GLY A 63 -14.25 -9.84 -4.04
C GLY A 63 -15.48 -10.53 -4.60
N HIS A 64 -16.19 -11.24 -3.70
CA HIS A 64 -17.39 -12.02 -4.04
C HIS A 64 -18.64 -11.55 -3.30
N ASP A 65 -18.52 -10.52 -2.46
CA ASP A 65 -19.65 -9.93 -1.75
C ASP A 65 -20.34 -8.82 -2.58
N GLU A 66 -21.53 -8.41 -2.15
CA GLU A 66 -22.36 -7.43 -2.84
C GLU A 66 -21.70 -6.06 -3.11
N LEU A 67 -20.67 -5.71 -2.36
CA LEU A 67 -19.94 -4.45 -2.51
C LEU A 67 -18.68 -4.61 -3.36
N ALA A 68 -18.34 -5.82 -3.80
CA ALA A 68 -17.22 -6.04 -4.70
C ALA A 68 -17.56 -5.55 -6.11
N VAL A 69 -16.61 -4.85 -6.73
CA VAL A 69 -16.78 -4.30 -8.07
C VAL A 69 -16.23 -5.25 -9.13
N VAL A 70 -15.17 -5.97 -8.84
CA VAL A 70 -14.54 -6.92 -9.76
C VAL A 70 -14.34 -8.29 -9.12
N ASP A 71 -14.28 -9.32 -9.96
CA ASP A 71 -13.94 -10.69 -9.57
C ASP A 71 -12.42 -10.93 -9.50
N ASP A 72 -12.01 -12.17 -9.21
CA ASP A 72 -10.58 -12.58 -9.10
C ASP A 72 -9.84 -12.49 -10.45
N GLN A 73 -10.53 -12.32 -11.55
CA GLN A 73 -9.97 -12.08 -12.87
C GLN A 73 -10.08 -10.61 -13.29
N LEU A 74 -10.38 -9.73 -12.34
CA LEU A 74 -10.51 -8.29 -12.51
C LEU A 74 -11.63 -7.88 -13.47
N ARG A 75 -12.61 -8.76 -13.71
CA ARG A 75 -13.80 -8.47 -14.54
C ARG A 75 -14.85 -7.78 -13.67
N VAL A 76 -15.47 -6.74 -14.22
CA VAL A 76 -16.52 -6.01 -13.52
C VAL A 76 -17.78 -6.87 -13.42
N HIS A 77 -18.32 -7.02 -12.20
CA HIS A 77 -19.56 -7.75 -11.96
C HIS A 77 -20.72 -7.13 -12.72
N GLY A 78 -21.47 -7.95 -13.46
CA GLY A 78 -22.66 -7.53 -14.19
C GLY A 78 -22.39 -6.76 -15.48
N VAL A 79 -21.14 -6.59 -15.91
CA VAL A 79 -20.76 -5.93 -17.17
C VAL A 79 -19.83 -6.83 -17.97
N GLU A 80 -20.24 -7.21 -19.18
CA GLU A 80 -19.41 -8.03 -20.05
C GLU A 80 -18.30 -7.20 -20.73
N GLY A 81 -17.12 -7.82 -20.90
CA GLY A 81 -16.01 -7.24 -21.65
C GLY A 81 -15.25 -6.09 -20.93
N LEU A 82 -15.59 -5.79 -19.67
CA LEU A 82 -14.95 -4.71 -18.89
C LEU A 82 -14.11 -5.28 -17.76
N ARG A 83 -12.92 -4.70 -17.56
CA ARG A 83 -12.03 -4.95 -16.43
C ARG A 83 -11.54 -3.66 -15.81
N VAL A 84 -11.20 -3.70 -14.52
CA VAL A 84 -10.44 -2.66 -13.84
C VAL A 84 -9.10 -3.25 -13.44
N VAL A 85 -8.00 -2.56 -13.80
CA VAL A 85 -6.63 -3.07 -13.62
C VAL A 85 -5.74 -1.95 -13.08
N ASP A 86 -5.89 -1.63 -11.82
CA ASP A 86 -5.09 -0.64 -11.11
C ASP A 86 -5.18 -0.86 -9.59
N GLY A 87 -4.66 0.06 -8.78
CA GLY A 87 -4.73 0.00 -7.32
C GLY A 87 -6.15 -0.02 -6.75
N ALA A 88 -7.15 0.44 -7.51
CA ALA A 88 -8.55 0.46 -7.06
C ALA A 88 -9.10 -0.94 -6.78
N VAL A 89 -8.55 -1.98 -7.43
CA VAL A 89 -9.01 -3.36 -7.21
C VAL A 89 -8.50 -3.98 -5.91
N MET A 90 -7.52 -3.37 -5.25
CA MET A 90 -6.96 -3.89 -4.00
C MET A 90 -7.98 -3.75 -2.86
N PRO A 91 -8.36 -4.86 -2.16
CA PRO A 91 -9.35 -4.78 -1.07
C PRO A 91 -8.84 -4.01 0.16
N ARG A 92 -7.52 -3.95 0.33
CA ARG A 92 -6.82 -3.26 1.43
C ARG A 92 -5.49 -2.73 0.93
N ILE A 93 -5.04 -1.61 1.51
CA ILE A 93 -3.71 -1.08 1.27
C ILE A 93 -2.65 -2.02 1.85
N THR A 94 -1.53 -2.16 1.16
CA THR A 94 -0.35 -2.88 1.63
C THR A 94 0.36 -2.14 2.77
N THR A 95 1.21 -2.82 3.52
CA THR A 95 2.01 -2.21 4.60
C THR A 95 3.19 -1.39 4.08
N GLY A 96 3.57 -1.58 2.82
CA GLY A 96 4.55 -0.78 2.10
C GLY A 96 3.88 0.01 0.96
N ASP A 97 4.70 0.73 0.19
CA ASP A 97 4.27 1.44 -1.00
C ASP A 97 3.52 0.50 -1.96
N PRO A 98 2.29 0.82 -2.41
CA PRO A 98 1.48 -0.06 -3.24
C PRO A 98 1.96 -0.20 -4.68
N ASN A 99 2.90 0.62 -5.15
CA ASN A 99 3.29 0.67 -6.56
C ASN A 99 3.78 -0.70 -7.08
N ALA A 100 4.64 -1.39 -6.34
CA ALA A 100 5.10 -2.73 -6.74
C ALA A 100 3.94 -3.74 -6.86
N THR A 101 2.97 -3.67 -5.94
CA THR A 101 1.76 -4.50 -5.98
C THR A 101 0.88 -4.14 -7.17
N ILE A 102 0.74 -2.86 -7.50
CA ILE A 102 -0.03 -2.38 -8.66
C ILE A 102 0.60 -2.87 -9.97
N ILE A 103 1.92 -2.80 -10.09
CA ILE A 103 2.63 -3.34 -11.26
C ILE A 103 2.39 -4.85 -11.38
N MET A 104 2.49 -5.60 -10.27
CA MET A 104 2.21 -7.04 -10.27
C MET A 104 0.78 -7.36 -10.71
N ILE A 105 -0.21 -6.58 -10.25
CA ILE A 105 -1.61 -6.72 -10.65
C ILE A 105 -1.75 -6.48 -12.17
N ALA A 106 -1.09 -5.45 -12.71
CA ALA A 106 -1.13 -5.12 -14.13
C ALA A 106 -0.51 -6.24 -14.99
N GLU A 107 0.67 -6.73 -14.62
CA GLU A 107 1.34 -7.86 -15.29
C GLU A 107 0.49 -9.13 -15.26
N LYS A 108 -0.10 -9.44 -14.11
CA LYS A 108 -0.99 -10.59 -13.96
C LYS A 108 -2.26 -10.45 -14.82
N ALA A 109 -2.83 -9.26 -14.88
CA ALA A 109 -4.01 -8.98 -15.72
C ALA A 109 -3.68 -9.13 -17.21
N ALA A 110 -2.54 -8.62 -17.65
CA ALA A 110 -2.05 -8.77 -19.03
C ALA A 110 -1.91 -10.27 -19.39
N ASP A 111 -1.29 -11.06 -18.50
CA ASP A 111 -1.16 -12.50 -18.69
C ASP A 111 -2.54 -13.21 -18.80
N MET A 112 -3.50 -12.87 -17.93
CA MET A 112 -4.87 -13.39 -17.98
C MET A 112 -5.58 -13.03 -19.29
N MET A 113 -5.38 -11.82 -19.81
CA MET A 113 -6.00 -11.37 -21.06
C MET A 113 -5.40 -12.05 -22.29
N LEU A 114 -4.09 -12.21 -22.33
CA LEU A 114 -3.36 -12.76 -23.45
C LEU A 114 -3.45 -14.30 -23.53
N ASN A 115 -3.44 -14.96 -22.37
CA ASN A 115 -3.35 -16.42 -22.27
C ASN A 115 -4.66 -17.08 -21.81
N GLY A 116 -5.78 -16.36 -21.78
CA GLY A 116 -7.09 -16.90 -21.39
C GLY A 116 -7.17 -17.39 -19.95
N GLY A 117 -6.28 -16.90 -19.06
CA GLY A 117 -6.24 -17.30 -17.66
C GLY A 117 -5.58 -18.66 -17.38
N ALA A 118 -4.96 -19.29 -18.38
CA ALA A 118 -4.10 -20.44 -18.14
C ALA A 118 -2.90 -19.99 -17.29
N SER A 119 -2.83 -20.46 -16.04
CA SER A 119 -1.68 -20.14 -15.18
C SER A 119 -0.42 -20.68 -15.83
N ARG A 120 0.55 -19.80 -16.12
CA ARG A 120 1.90 -20.28 -16.43
C ARG A 120 2.38 -21.07 -15.23
N ASP A 121 2.71 -22.33 -15.46
CA ASP A 121 3.34 -23.16 -14.46
C ASP A 121 4.70 -22.56 -14.09
N LEU A 122 4.74 -21.91 -12.93
CA LEU A 122 5.95 -21.27 -12.40
C LEU A 122 7.04 -22.26 -12.00
N SER A 123 6.76 -23.57 -12.07
CA SER A 123 7.75 -24.62 -11.76
C SER A 123 8.97 -24.57 -12.69
N SER A 124 8.80 -24.06 -13.92
CA SER A 124 9.88 -23.91 -14.89
C SER A 124 10.88 -22.79 -14.56
N ILE A 125 10.52 -21.83 -13.71
CA ILE A 125 11.41 -20.71 -13.32
C ILE A 125 12.44 -21.18 -12.27
N HIS A 126 12.05 -22.08 -11.39
CA HIS A 126 12.93 -22.63 -10.33
C HIS A 126 14.04 -23.56 -10.86
N SER A 127 13.88 -24.15 -12.04
CA SER A 127 14.91 -25.03 -12.61
C SER A 127 16.07 -24.28 -13.26
N LYS A 128 15.86 -23.04 -13.72
CA LYS A 128 16.90 -22.22 -14.37
C LYS A 128 17.79 -21.43 -13.41
N ALA A 129 17.45 -21.36 -12.13
CA ALA A 129 18.22 -20.65 -11.11
C ALA A 129 19.24 -21.54 -10.38
N LYS A 130 19.39 -22.81 -10.79
CA LYS A 130 20.33 -23.79 -10.20
C LYS A 130 21.35 -24.33 -11.20
N GLY A 131 21.55 -23.65 -12.32
CA GLY A 131 22.58 -23.97 -13.29
C GLY A 131 23.69 -22.93 -13.30
#